data_a6a73e39de46e68feab31e7e4a8a176c
#
_entry.id   a6a73e39de46e68feab31e7e4a8a176c
#
_cell.length_a   1.000
_cell.length_b   1.000
_cell.length_c   1.000
_cell.angle_alpha   90.00
_cell.angle_beta   90.00
_cell.angle_gamma   90.00
#
_symmetry.space_group_name_H-M   'P 1'
#
loop_
_entity.id
_entity.type
_entity.pdbx_description
1 polymer ?
#
loop_
_entity_poly.entity_id
_entity_poly.type
_entity_poly.pdbx_seq_one_letter_code
_entity_poly.pdbx_strand_id
1 'polypeptide(L)'
;MNGQPISGTSAGADNGRRGRGTTKLPALVLGALLLLVTACGGGDTDAGNKGGKSGGRSADTTASQAVVTVAPKDGADSVATSGALKISAEQGKLTTVEVADPKGVEVEGKIAADGASWEPEQHLAAATKYTVHAIAKDAKGRESAKDTTFTTLVPKNTFIGQYTPEDGSTVGVGMPVSIHFTRGITDPEAVEKAIEVTAEPAVQVEGHWFGNDRLDFRPEKYWAAGTKVTVKLNLDGVEGRPGVYGKQAKTVSFTIGRSQVSHVDASTHRMKVVRDGKQIKNIPISAGAAATTTYNGQMVISEKLKVTRMNGDTVGFGGEYDIKDVPHAMRLSTSGTFIHGNYWGAPYVFGSTNTSHGCVGLQDVRGAWSKKTPAAWFFDNSLIGDVVIVKKSHDKTIQPDNGLNGWNMAWAEWTK
;
A
#
# COMPACT_ATOMS: atom_id res chain seq x y z
N MET A 1 45.56 -8.44 -36.33
CA MET A 1 45.65 -7.30 -37.21
C MET A 1 44.53 -6.36 -36.78
N ASN A 2 44.83 -5.56 -35.84
CA ASN A 2 45.15 -4.11 -35.83
C ASN A 2 44.08 -3.23 -36.51
N GLY A 3 43.52 -2.33 -35.70
CA GLY A 3 42.89 -1.12 -36.18
C GLY A 3 41.83 -0.54 -35.23
N GLN A 4 42.24 0.16 -34.17
CA GLN A 4 41.49 1.19 -33.45
C GLN A 4 41.80 2.58 -34.10
N PRO A 5 41.32 3.72 -33.52
CA PRO A 5 40.01 4.38 -33.62
C PRO A 5 40.20 5.81 -34.24
N ILE A 6 39.15 6.56 -34.45
CA ILE A 6 39.29 8.03 -34.64
C ILE A 6 38.21 8.76 -33.84
N SER A 7 38.72 9.65 -33.00
CA SER A 7 38.07 10.72 -32.27
C SER A 7 37.75 11.93 -33.17
N GLY A 8 36.73 12.68 -32.85
CA GLY A 8 36.45 13.98 -33.46
C GLY A 8 35.64 14.87 -32.53
N THR A 9 36.36 15.77 -31.87
CA THR A 9 35.88 16.93 -31.07
C THR A 9 35.54 18.13 -31.98
N SER A 10 34.53 18.93 -31.56
CA SER A 10 34.54 20.41 -31.49
C SER A 10 33.11 20.90 -31.24
N ALA A 11 32.80 21.55 -30.15
CA ALA A 11 32.97 22.92 -29.72
C ALA A 11 32.16 23.95 -30.56
N GLY A 12 31.31 24.68 -29.88
CA GLY A 12 30.63 25.84 -30.39
C GLY A 12 29.63 26.41 -29.37
N ALA A 13 30.07 27.41 -28.63
CA ALA A 13 29.33 28.30 -27.74
C ALA A 13 28.37 29.21 -28.52
N ASP A 14 27.28 29.72 -27.94
CA ASP A 14 27.23 31.09 -27.41
C ASP A 14 25.80 31.51 -27.00
N ASN A 15 25.74 32.21 -25.87
CA ASN A 15 24.96 33.38 -25.45
C ASN A 15 23.45 33.53 -25.69
N GLY A 16 22.77 33.80 -24.57
CA GLY A 16 21.83 34.88 -24.64
C GLY A 16 20.72 35.02 -23.58
N ARG A 17 20.99 35.77 -22.52
CA ARG A 17 20.09 36.73 -21.82
C ARG A 17 18.94 36.27 -20.92
N ARG A 18 19.20 36.40 -19.61
CA ARG A 18 18.49 37.19 -18.56
C ARG A 18 16.97 37.35 -18.64
N GLY A 19 16.30 36.79 -17.66
CA GLY A 19 15.00 37.21 -17.16
C GLY A 19 14.95 37.06 -15.66
N ARG A 20 15.16 38.17 -14.92
CA ARG A 20 14.96 38.25 -13.46
C ARG A 20 13.46 38.25 -13.16
N GLY A 21 12.97 37.27 -12.43
CA GLY A 21 11.67 37.28 -11.76
C GLY A 21 11.87 37.14 -10.26
N THR A 22 11.76 38.24 -9.54
CA THR A 22 11.77 38.32 -8.08
C THR A 22 10.43 37.91 -7.54
N THR A 23 10.35 36.78 -6.86
CA THR A 23 9.22 36.43 -6.00
C THR A 23 9.63 36.57 -4.53
N LYS A 24 8.92 37.46 -3.84
CA LYS A 24 9.09 37.81 -2.45
C LYS A 24 8.54 36.68 -1.56
N LEU A 25 9.35 36.15 -0.66
CA LEU A 25 8.91 35.36 0.50
C LEU A 25 8.38 36.32 1.58
N PRO A 26 7.31 36.01 2.29
CA PRO A 26 6.99 36.67 3.54
C PRO A 26 7.78 36.03 4.67
N ALA A 27 8.54 36.85 5.38
CA ALA A 27 9.21 36.52 6.61
C ALA A 27 8.18 36.40 7.73
N LEU A 28 8.09 35.21 8.36
CA LEU A 28 7.37 35.00 9.62
C LEU A 28 8.32 35.37 10.76
N VAL A 29 7.92 36.42 11.49
CA VAL A 29 8.58 36.92 12.69
C VAL A 29 8.23 35.98 13.85
N LEU A 30 9.22 35.26 14.36
CA LEU A 30 9.14 34.56 15.65
C LEU A 30 9.34 35.59 16.75
N GLY A 31 8.27 35.91 17.46
CA GLY A 31 8.32 36.70 18.68
C GLY A 31 8.66 35.81 19.88
N ALA A 32 9.91 35.84 20.33
CA ALA A 32 10.31 35.24 21.59
C ALA A 32 9.90 36.16 22.74
N LEU A 33 8.95 35.74 23.57
CA LEU A 33 8.58 36.41 24.79
C LEU A 33 9.44 35.85 25.93
N LEU A 34 10.52 36.57 26.27
CA LEU A 34 11.29 36.35 27.51
C LEU A 34 10.57 37.04 28.69
N LEU A 35 10.01 36.25 29.58
CA LEU A 35 9.58 36.72 30.89
C LEU A 35 10.74 36.62 31.88
N LEU A 36 11.36 37.76 32.16
CA LEU A 36 12.32 37.91 33.26
C LEU A 36 11.54 38.11 34.58
N VAL A 37 11.66 37.17 35.49
CA VAL A 37 11.25 37.32 36.88
C VAL A 37 12.46 37.88 37.65
N THR A 38 12.38 39.17 38.03
CA THR A 38 13.29 39.76 39.01
C THR A 38 12.60 39.80 40.36
N ALA A 39 13.13 39.04 41.29
CA ALA A 39 12.84 39.22 42.71
C ALA A 39 13.84 40.22 43.29
N CYS A 40 13.36 41.28 43.94
CA CYS A 40 14.15 41.98 44.93
C CYS A 40 13.22 42.63 45.98
N GLY A 41 13.58 42.37 47.18
CA GLY A 41 12.86 42.73 48.37
C GLY A 41 13.10 44.12 48.92
N GLY A 42 12.30 44.47 49.92
CA GLY A 42 12.65 45.28 51.12
C GLY A 42 12.40 46.78 51.06
N GLY A 43 11.55 47.26 51.92
CA GLY A 43 11.52 48.66 52.33
C GLY A 43 10.14 49.10 52.79
N ASP A 44 9.97 49.12 54.13
CA ASP A 44 8.84 49.72 54.84
C ASP A 44 8.68 51.21 54.54
N THR A 45 7.44 51.69 54.40
CA THR A 45 6.95 52.88 55.09
C THR A 45 5.43 52.96 55.01
N ASP A 46 4.90 53.25 56.19
CA ASP A 46 3.54 53.45 56.64
C ASP A 46 2.82 54.62 55.92
N ALA A 47 1.54 54.41 55.56
CA ALA A 47 0.49 55.38 55.84
C ALA A 47 -0.87 55.05 55.22
N GLY A 48 -1.83 54.85 56.03
CA GLY A 48 -3.23 54.60 55.92
C GLY A 48 -4.06 55.18 54.80
N ASN A 49 -5.08 54.43 54.38
CA ASN A 49 -6.50 54.79 54.58
C ASN A 49 -7.47 53.86 53.80
N LYS A 50 -8.41 53.32 54.57
CA LYS A 50 -9.82 52.95 54.23
C LYS A 50 -10.25 52.42 52.85
N GLY A 51 -10.73 51.19 52.89
CA GLY A 51 -12.11 50.87 52.43
C GLY A 51 -12.34 50.40 51.00
N GLY A 52 -12.44 49.12 50.81
CA GLY A 52 -13.03 48.52 49.64
C GLY A 52 -13.01 47.00 49.77
N LYS A 53 -14.11 46.36 50.25
CA LYS A 53 -14.31 44.93 50.18
C LYS A 53 -14.49 44.55 48.69
N SER A 54 -13.41 44.27 48.02
CA SER A 54 -13.39 43.47 46.79
C SER A 54 -13.16 42.04 47.21
N GLY A 55 -14.14 41.17 46.99
CA GLY A 55 -14.03 39.74 47.22
C GLY A 55 -13.05 39.14 46.19
N GLY A 56 -11.75 39.24 46.50
CA GLY A 56 -10.72 38.48 45.80
C GLY A 56 -10.93 37.01 46.14
N ARG A 57 -11.38 36.20 45.18
CA ARG A 57 -11.16 34.75 45.23
C ARG A 57 -9.64 34.57 45.34
N SER A 58 -9.16 34.25 46.54
CA SER A 58 -7.82 33.66 46.68
C SER A 58 -7.74 32.49 45.76
N ALA A 59 -6.91 32.55 44.73
CA ALA A 59 -6.58 31.36 43.95
C ALA A 59 -6.00 30.35 44.96
N ASP A 60 -6.60 29.18 45.04
CA ASP A 60 -6.10 28.10 45.89
C ASP A 60 -4.73 27.69 45.34
N THR A 61 -3.65 28.13 45.99
CA THR A 61 -2.26 27.85 45.58
C THR A 61 -1.80 26.47 46.02
N THR A 62 -2.71 25.63 46.51
CA THR A 62 -2.40 24.24 46.87
C THR A 62 -2.09 23.44 45.60
N ALA A 63 -0.96 22.75 45.59
CA ALA A 63 -0.57 21.89 44.48
C ALA A 63 -1.62 20.80 44.19
N SER A 64 -1.75 20.39 42.95
CA SER A 64 -2.63 19.27 42.55
C SER A 64 -2.22 17.99 43.26
N GLN A 65 -3.21 17.16 43.61
CA GLN A 65 -2.98 15.81 44.10
C GLN A 65 -2.87 14.78 42.97
N ALA A 66 -3.24 15.14 41.73
CA ALA A 66 -3.10 14.27 40.59
C ALA A 66 -1.62 13.98 40.31
N VAL A 67 -1.32 12.71 40.09
CA VAL A 67 0.03 12.23 39.73
C VAL A 67 -0.02 11.66 38.31
N VAL A 68 0.69 12.28 37.38
CA VAL A 68 0.82 11.78 36.01
C VAL A 68 2.09 10.92 35.92
N THR A 69 1.90 9.70 35.44
CA THR A 69 2.99 8.76 35.17
C THR A 69 3.08 8.49 33.66
N VAL A 70 4.29 8.62 33.12
CA VAL A 70 4.59 8.29 31.72
C VAL A 70 5.64 7.18 31.69
N ALA A 71 5.32 6.11 31.00
CA ALA A 71 6.27 5.10 30.59
C ALA A 71 6.44 5.20 29.07
N PRO A 72 7.67 5.17 28.54
CA PRO A 72 8.95 4.99 29.21
C PRO A 72 9.39 6.22 30.01
N LYS A 73 10.46 6.09 30.82
CA LYS A 73 11.05 7.21 31.57
C LYS A 73 11.60 8.27 30.64
N ASP A 74 11.67 9.51 31.13
CA ASP A 74 12.26 10.62 30.39
C ASP A 74 13.70 10.32 29.97
N GLY A 75 14.02 10.65 28.70
CA GLY A 75 15.31 10.38 28.06
C GLY A 75 15.57 8.91 27.71
N ALA A 76 14.58 8.02 27.81
CA ALA A 76 14.77 6.62 27.46
C ALA A 76 15.08 6.45 25.96
N ASP A 77 16.03 5.57 25.66
CA ASP A 77 16.43 5.17 24.31
C ASP A 77 16.04 3.73 24.02
N SER A 78 16.01 3.37 22.72
CA SER A 78 15.71 2.01 22.25
C SER A 78 14.38 1.46 22.75
N VAL A 79 13.39 2.34 22.87
CA VAL A 79 12.04 2.02 23.32
C VAL A 79 11.33 1.18 22.25
N ALA A 80 10.62 0.13 22.66
CA ALA A 80 9.82 -0.66 21.74
C ALA A 80 8.74 0.21 21.06
N THR A 81 8.50 -0.04 19.79
CA THR A 81 7.55 0.72 18.98
C THR A 81 6.09 0.39 19.29
N SER A 82 5.81 -0.71 19.99
CA SER A 82 4.48 -1.12 20.42
C SER A 82 4.47 -1.48 21.90
N GLY A 83 3.39 -1.15 22.58
CA GLY A 83 3.11 -1.53 23.97
C GLY A 83 3.96 -0.87 25.07
N ALA A 84 5.00 -0.09 24.71
CA ALA A 84 5.90 0.54 25.66
C ALA A 84 5.43 1.91 26.15
N LEU A 85 4.74 2.69 25.29
CA LEU A 85 4.19 3.99 25.66
C LEU A 85 2.88 3.80 26.41
N LYS A 86 2.86 4.22 27.67
CA LYS A 86 1.68 4.20 28.55
C LYS A 86 1.67 5.47 29.39
N ILE A 87 0.53 6.12 29.46
CA ILE A 87 0.34 7.33 30.26
C ILE A 87 -0.83 7.08 31.20
N SER A 88 -0.65 7.36 32.49
CA SER A 88 -1.69 7.15 33.50
C SER A 88 -1.75 8.33 34.49
N ALA A 89 -2.90 8.48 35.13
CA ALA A 89 -3.11 9.43 36.24
C ALA A 89 -3.66 8.72 37.46
N GLU A 90 -3.06 9.02 38.61
CA GLU A 90 -3.55 8.63 39.92
C GLU A 90 -4.03 9.86 40.67
N GLN A 91 -5.02 9.71 41.55
CA GLN A 91 -5.64 10.80 42.36
C GLN A 91 -6.17 11.96 41.48
N GLY A 92 -6.49 11.67 40.19
CA GLY A 92 -7.00 12.61 39.22
C GLY A 92 -7.37 11.94 37.94
N LYS A 93 -7.69 12.72 36.89
CA LYS A 93 -8.05 12.25 35.58
C LYS A 93 -7.23 12.95 34.49
N LEU A 94 -6.73 12.24 33.52
CA LEU A 94 -6.12 12.81 32.32
C LEU A 94 -7.15 13.70 31.61
N THR A 95 -6.75 14.89 31.22
CA THR A 95 -7.56 15.83 30.44
C THR A 95 -6.95 16.14 29.09
N THR A 96 -5.62 16.08 29.00
CA THR A 96 -4.86 16.32 27.79
C THR A 96 -3.70 15.34 27.70
N VAL A 97 -3.49 14.76 26.55
CA VAL A 97 -2.30 13.97 26.22
C VAL A 97 -1.92 14.29 24.79
N GLU A 98 -0.74 14.83 24.61
CA GLU A 98 -0.15 15.17 23.33
C GLU A 98 1.16 14.39 23.20
N VAL A 99 1.27 13.60 22.14
CA VAL A 99 2.49 12.86 21.80
C VAL A 99 2.83 13.20 20.36
N ALA A 100 4.01 13.75 20.12
CA ALA A 100 4.39 14.18 18.78
C ALA A 100 5.82 13.80 18.41
N ASP A 101 6.05 13.59 17.11
CA ASP A 101 7.36 13.43 16.53
C ASP A 101 8.08 14.79 16.33
N PRO A 102 9.38 14.82 15.91
CA PRO A 102 10.10 16.08 15.71
C PRO A 102 9.56 16.95 14.56
N LYS A 103 8.68 16.43 13.74
CA LYS A 103 8.01 17.18 12.65
C LYS A 103 6.67 17.77 13.10
N GLY A 104 6.26 17.49 14.34
CA GLY A 104 4.97 17.90 14.88
C GLY A 104 3.81 17.00 14.43
N VAL A 105 4.11 15.78 13.93
CA VAL A 105 3.06 14.79 13.64
C VAL A 105 2.63 14.15 14.95
N GLU A 106 1.35 14.33 15.28
CA GLU A 106 0.78 13.78 16.50
C GLU A 106 0.53 12.28 16.39
N VAL A 107 0.74 11.58 17.51
CA VAL A 107 0.38 10.18 17.69
C VAL A 107 -1.06 10.11 18.17
N GLU A 108 -1.94 9.57 17.36
CA GLU A 108 -3.32 9.34 17.71
C GLU A 108 -3.43 8.34 18.87
N GLY A 109 -4.27 8.66 19.85
CA GLY A 109 -4.49 7.82 21.02
C GLY A 109 -5.74 8.23 21.79
N LYS A 110 -6.14 7.42 22.74
CA LYS A 110 -7.41 7.57 23.43
C LYS A 110 -7.26 7.58 24.93
N ILE A 111 -7.82 8.60 25.58
CA ILE A 111 -7.99 8.60 27.02
C ILE A 111 -9.14 7.64 27.35
N ALA A 112 -8.90 6.72 28.28
CA ALA A 112 -9.91 5.79 28.78
C ALA A 112 -11.12 6.53 29.36
N ALA A 113 -12.30 5.93 29.33
CA ALA A 113 -13.54 6.59 29.76
C ALA A 113 -13.54 7.03 31.23
N ASP A 114 -12.75 6.38 32.07
CA ASP A 114 -12.54 6.73 33.48
C ASP A 114 -11.52 7.86 33.68
N GLY A 115 -10.77 8.22 32.62
CA GLY A 115 -9.70 9.22 32.64
C GLY A 115 -8.40 8.71 33.26
N ALA A 116 -8.29 7.41 33.59
CA ALA A 116 -7.13 6.90 34.32
C ALA A 116 -5.92 6.60 33.45
N SER A 117 -6.11 6.33 32.15
CA SER A 117 -5.03 5.96 31.25
C SER A 117 -5.22 6.53 29.84
N TRP A 118 -4.13 6.55 29.09
CA TRP A 118 -4.08 6.81 27.66
C TRP A 118 -3.12 5.83 26.99
N GLU A 119 -3.50 5.31 25.84
CA GLU A 119 -2.66 4.46 25.02
C GLU A 119 -2.74 4.91 23.55
N PRO A 120 -1.64 4.76 22.76
CA PRO A 120 -1.67 5.04 21.35
C PRO A 120 -2.56 4.02 20.61
N GLU A 121 -3.31 4.48 19.62
CA GLU A 121 -4.15 3.60 18.78
C GLU A 121 -3.34 2.74 17.80
N GLN A 122 -2.12 3.20 17.48
CA GLN A 122 -1.20 2.50 16.57
C GLN A 122 0.20 2.41 17.19
N HIS A 123 1.04 1.59 16.57
CA HIS A 123 2.47 1.52 16.90
C HIS A 123 3.17 2.85 16.59
N LEU A 124 4.31 3.08 17.22
CA LEU A 124 5.18 4.22 16.99
C LEU A 124 6.15 3.94 15.83
N ALA A 125 6.56 4.98 15.12
CA ALA A 125 7.60 4.87 14.12
C ALA A 125 8.96 4.49 14.76
N ALA A 126 9.78 3.73 14.03
CA ALA A 126 11.11 3.34 14.48
C ALA A 126 12.11 4.52 14.40
N ALA A 127 13.19 4.44 15.18
CA ALA A 127 14.28 5.43 15.20
C ALA A 127 13.79 6.90 15.35
N THR A 128 12.70 7.10 16.06
CA THR A 128 12.01 8.39 16.18
C THR A 128 12.01 8.88 17.61
N LYS A 129 12.38 10.16 17.82
CA LYS A 129 12.30 10.83 19.13
C LYS A 129 10.89 11.38 19.29
N TYR A 130 10.24 11.04 20.38
CA TYR A 130 8.92 11.55 20.71
C TYR A 130 8.98 12.51 21.90
N THR A 131 8.09 13.51 21.90
CA THR A 131 7.78 14.34 23.04
C THR A 131 6.39 14.01 23.53
N VAL A 132 6.22 13.93 24.84
CA VAL A 132 4.94 13.69 25.51
C VAL A 132 4.65 14.88 26.40
N HIS A 133 3.45 15.45 26.28
CA HIS A 133 2.89 16.41 27.20
C HIS A 133 1.56 15.88 27.73
N ALA A 134 1.46 15.63 29.02
CA ALA A 134 0.26 15.08 29.63
C ALA A 134 -0.20 15.92 30.83
N ILE A 135 -1.49 16.21 30.90
CA ILE A 135 -2.13 17.00 31.99
C ILE A 135 -3.22 16.13 32.61
N ALA A 136 -3.21 16.11 33.97
CA ALA A 136 -4.29 15.56 34.78
C ALA A 136 -4.86 16.58 35.74
N LYS A 137 -6.14 16.46 36.07
CA LYS A 137 -6.84 17.28 37.07
C LYS A 137 -7.28 16.45 38.25
N ASP A 138 -7.05 16.95 39.46
CA ASP A 138 -7.58 16.33 40.69
C ASP A 138 -9.07 16.62 40.89
N ALA A 139 -9.66 16.10 41.97
CA ALA A 139 -11.07 16.29 42.31
C ALA A 139 -11.47 17.78 42.57
N LYS A 140 -10.48 18.64 42.80
CA LYS A 140 -10.68 20.09 42.96
C LYS A 140 -10.40 20.90 41.69
N GLY A 141 -10.11 20.22 40.57
CA GLY A 141 -9.83 20.83 39.27
C GLY A 141 -8.41 21.42 39.14
N ARG A 142 -7.49 21.12 40.05
CA ARG A 142 -6.11 21.60 40.02
C ARG A 142 -5.30 20.70 39.06
N GLU A 143 -4.48 21.32 38.23
CA GLU A 143 -3.70 20.65 37.18
C GLU A 143 -2.36 20.16 37.71
N SER A 144 -1.95 19.00 37.18
CA SER A 144 -0.60 18.46 37.24
C SER A 144 -0.18 18.11 35.82
N ALA A 145 0.95 18.64 35.39
CA ALA A 145 1.50 18.37 34.05
C ALA A 145 2.77 17.52 34.12
N LYS A 146 3.00 16.72 33.10
CA LYS A 146 4.21 15.92 32.94
C LYS A 146 4.70 15.99 31.50
N ASP A 147 5.95 16.43 31.35
CA ASP A 147 6.68 16.43 30.09
C ASP A 147 7.71 15.31 30.11
N THR A 148 7.82 14.58 28.99
CA THR A 148 8.74 13.44 28.84
C THR A 148 9.21 13.34 27.39
N THR A 149 10.42 12.92 27.18
CA THR A 149 10.96 12.58 25.86
C THR A 149 11.49 11.15 25.84
N PHE A 150 11.42 10.49 24.72
CA PHE A 150 12.04 9.18 24.52
C PHE A 150 12.35 8.94 23.03
N THR A 151 13.20 7.97 22.74
CA THR A 151 13.54 7.58 21.37
C THR A 151 13.23 6.09 21.16
N THR A 152 12.52 5.76 20.09
CA THR A 152 12.23 4.37 19.74
C THR A 152 13.47 3.67 19.22
N LEU A 153 13.45 2.34 19.23
CA LEU A 153 14.52 1.48 18.77
C LEU A 153 14.89 1.73 17.30
N VAL A 154 16.17 1.53 16.97
CA VAL A 154 16.67 1.51 15.60
C VAL A 154 16.73 0.05 15.13
N PRO A 155 15.87 -0.37 14.16
CA PRO A 155 15.85 -1.74 13.69
C PRO A 155 17.16 -2.16 13.03
N LYS A 156 17.71 -3.31 13.42
CA LYS A 156 18.86 -3.93 12.73
C LYS A 156 18.47 -4.67 11.47
N ASN A 157 17.27 -5.24 11.47
CA ASN A 157 16.69 -5.96 10.33
C ASN A 157 15.35 -5.37 9.96
N THR A 158 15.10 -5.26 8.66
CA THR A 158 13.87 -4.65 8.16
C THR A 158 13.24 -5.49 7.05
N PHE A 159 11.94 -5.27 6.84
CA PHE A 159 11.21 -5.74 5.67
C PHE A 159 10.49 -4.58 4.98
N ILE A 160 10.13 -4.79 3.72
CA ILE A 160 9.24 -3.91 2.95
C ILE A 160 8.15 -4.73 2.28
N GLY A 161 6.98 -4.13 2.08
CA GLY A 161 5.90 -4.66 1.25
C GLY A 161 5.99 -4.08 -0.16
N GLN A 162 6.25 -4.92 -1.15
CA GLN A 162 6.19 -4.58 -2.57
C GLN A 162 4.74 -4.69 -3.01
N TYR A 163 4.11 -3.58 -3.32
CA TYR A 163 2.69 -3.53 -3.62
C TYR A 163 2.41 -3.47 -5.12
N THR A 164 1.28 -4.02 -5.49
CA THR A 164 0.68 -3.98 -6.82
C THR A 164 -0.81 -3.67 -6.63
N PRO A 165 -1.43 -2.77 -7.45
CA PRO A 165 -0.88 -2.07 -8.62
C PRO A 165 -0.02 -0.85 -8.27
N GLU A 166 0.67 -0.30 -9.28
CA GLU A 166 1.51 0.90 -9.13
C GLU A 166 0.67 2.13 -8.80
N ASP A 167 1.30 3.07 -8.04
CA ASP A 167 0.68 4.35 -7.68
C ASP A 167 0.31 5.17 -8.92
N GLY A 168 -0.87 5.78 -8.91
CA GLY A 168 -1.41 6.57 -10.02
C GLY A 168 -1.89 5.75 -11.23
N SER A 169 -1.79 4.43 -11.20
CA SER A 169 -2.17 3.58 -12.33
C SER A 169 -3.69 3.48 -12.52
N THR A 170 -4.09 3.09 -13.74
CA THR A 170 -5.47 2.67 -14.05
C THR A 170 -5.49 1.21 -14.41
N VAL A 171 -6.28 0.41 -13.69
CA VAL A 171 -6.31 -1.05 -13.78
C VAL A 171 -7.71 -1.60 -14.03
N GLY A 172 -7.82 -2.87 -14.41
CA GLY A 172 -9.10 -3.54 -14.64
C GLY A 172 -9.83 -3.90 -13.34
N VAL A 173 -11.12 -4.23 -13.47
CA VAL A 173 -12.04 -4.47 -12.34
C VAL A 173 -11.69 -5.67 -11.47
N GLY A 174 -10.87 -6.59 -11.93
CA GLY A 174 -10.42 -7.76 -11.18
C GLY A 174 -9.11 -7.55 -10.42
N MET A 175 -8.51 -6.37 -10.44
CA MET A 175 -7.23 -6.11 -9.81
C MET A 175 -7.32 -6.14 -8.28
N PRO A 176 -6.69 -7.09 -7.56
CA PRO A 176 -6.56 -6.99 -6.12
C PRO A 176 -5.45 -6.00 -5.76
N VAL A 177 -5.45 -5.48 -4.54
CA VAL A 177 -4.22 -4.97 -3.93
C VAL A 177 -3.42 -6.19 -3.48
N SER A 178 -2.21 -6.37 -3.99
CA SER A 178 -1.33 -7.48 -3.63
C SER A 178 -0.02 -6.95 -3.07
N ILE A 179 0.37 -7.41 -1.89
CA ILE A 179 1.57 -6.96 -1.19
C ILE A 179 2.46 -8.17 -0.94
N HIS A 180 3.66 -8.15 -1.52
CA HIS A 180 4.70 -9.16 -1.29
C HIS A 180 5.75 -8.63 -0.33
N PHE A 181 5.95 -9.31 0.79
CA PHE A 181 6.91 -8.94 1.79
C PHE A 181 8.29 -9.53 1.48
N THR A 182 9.33 -8.72 1.59
CA THR A 182 10.71 -9.15 1.30
C THR A 182 11.28 -10.13 2.34
N ARG A 183 10.55 -10.35 3.42
CA ARG A 183 10.82 -11.36 4.46
C ARG A 183 9.51 -11.94 4.94
N GLY A 184 9.50 -13.24 5.22
CA GLY A 184 8.32 -13.91 5.76
C GLY A 184 7.86 -13.30 7.08
N ILE A 185 6.58 -13.08 7.21
CA ILE A 185 5.89 -12.50 8.37
C ILE A 185 5.48 -13.65 9.30
N THR A 186 5.68 -13.50 10.60
CA THR A 186 5.21 -14.46 11.62
C THR A 186 4.20 -13.85 12.58
N ASP A 187 4.00 -12.53 12.50
CA ASP A 187 2.91 -11.82 13.16
C ASP A 187 2.05 -11.14 12.08
N PRO A 188 1.18 -11.89 11.39
CA PRO A 188 0.35 -11.37 10.32
C PRO A 188 -0.67 -10.33 10.79
N GLU A 189 -1.20 -10.47 12.01
CA GLU A 189 -2.19 -9.55 12.57
C GLU A 189 -1.60 -8.14 12.76
N ALA A 190 -0.39 -8.03 13.32
CA ALA A 190 0.27 -6.75 13.51
C ALA A 190 0.57 -6.05 12.17
N VAL A 191 0.98 -6.80 11.15
CA VAL A 191 1.28 -6.26 9.82
C VAL A 191 -0.01 -5.86 9.09
N GLU A 192 -1.05 -6.68 9.11
CA GLU A 192 -2.32 -6.40 8.45
C GLU A 192 -3.03 -5.19 9.06
N LYS A 193 -3.04 -5.07 10.40
CA LYS A 193 -3.60 -3.92 11.11
C LYS A 193 -2.93 -2.58 10.75
N ALA A 194 -1.67 -2.63 10.29
CA ALA A 194 -0.92 -1.46 9.85
C ALA A 194 -1.14 -1.10 8.38
N ILE A 195 -2.02 -1.83 7.69
CA ILE A 195 -2.35 -1.61 6.28
C ILE A 195 -3.84 -1.30 6.16
N GLU A 196 -4.14 -0.13 5.64
CA GLU A 196 -5.52 0.30 5.39
C GLU A 196 -5.77 0.36 3.88
N VAL A 197 -6.83 -0.31 3.42
CA VAL A 197 -7.30 -0.25 2.03
C VAL A 197 -8.70 0.31 2.00
N THR A 198 -8.86 1.47 1.38
CA THR A 198 -10.14 2.16 1.25
C THR A 198 -10.51 2.37 -0.20
N ALA A 199 -11.80 2.54 -0.48
CA ALA A 199 -12.32 2.75 -1.81
C ALA A 199 -13.36 3.86 -1.86
N GLU A 200 -13.42 4.58 -2.98
CA GLU A 200 -14.43 5.60 -3.26
C GLU A 200 -15.06 5.31 -4.65
N PRO A 201 -16.36 4.98 -4.73
CA PRO A 201 -17.33 4.80 -3.63
C PRO A 201 -16.92 3.70 -2.64
N ALA A 202 -17.33 3.86 -1.37
CA ALA A 202 -16.99 2.92 -0.31
C ALA A 202 -17.55 1.52 -0.59
N VAL A 203 -16.69 0.51 -0.39
CA VAL A 203 -17.03 -0.91 -0.45
C VAL A 203 -16.20 -1.64 0.62
N GLN A 204 -16.75 -2.70 1.18
CA GLN A 204 -16.02 -3.56 2.10
C GLN A 204 -14.85 -4.23 1.36
N VAL A 205 -13.65 -4.11 1.91
CA VAL A 205 -12.41 -4.69 1.40
C VAL A 205 -11.76 -5.47 2.52
N GLU A 206 -11.41 -6.72 2.26
CA GLU A 206 -10.80 -7.60 3.25
C GLU A 206 -9.48 -8.17 2.75
N GLY A 207 -8.55 -8.39 3.68
CA GLY A 207 -7.25 -9.01 3.44
C GLY A 207 -7.34 -10.53 3.44
N HIS A 208 -6.42 -11.18 2.73
CA HIS A 208 -6.20 -12.62 2.81
C HIS A 208 -4.71 -12.95 2.60
N TRP A 209 -4.15 -13.74 3.51
CA TRP A 209 -2.77 -14.17 3.45
C TRP A 209 -2.59 -15.41 2.57
N PHE A 210 -1.66 -15.35 1.66
CA PHE A 210 -1.14 -16.50 0.94
C PHE A 210 0.26 -16.83 1.44
N GLY A 211 0.37 -17.91 2.21
CA GLY A 211 1.60 -18.23 2.92
C GLY A 211 1.94 -17.18 3.99
N ASN A 212 3.21 -16.83 4.10
CA ASN A 212 3.69 -15.86 5.09
C ASN A 212 4.37 -14.62 4.48
N ASP A 213 4.32 -14.47 3.17
CA ASP A 213 5.02 -13.41 2.43
C ASP A 213 4.14 -12.63 1.46
N ARG A 214 2.84 -13.00 1.32
CA ARG A 214 1.91 -12.30 0.45
C ARG A 214 0.57 -12.06 1.13
N LEU A 215 0.11 -10.81 1.10
CA LEU A 215 -1.21 -10.37 1.56
C LEU A 215 -1.94 -9.66 0.41
N ASP A 216 -3.10 -10.19 0.03
CA ASP A 216 -3.95 -9.60 -1.01
C ASP A 216 -5.22 -9.04 -0.40
N PHE A 217 -5.69 -7.89 -0.92
CA PHE A 217 -6.97 -7.30 -0.53
C PHE A 217 -7.90 -7.20 -1.74
N ARG A 218 -9.16 -7.52 -1.54
CA ARG A 218 -10.23 -7.38 -2.54
C ARG A 218 -11.60 -7.19 -1.89
N PRO A 219 -12.59 -6.62 -2.61
CA PRO A 219 -13.98 -6.71 -2.21
C PRO A 219 -14.57 -8.10 -2.52
N GLU A 220 -15.79 -8.36 -2.08
CA GLU A 220 -16.52 -9.60 -2.39
C GLU A 220 -16.70 -9.83 -3.89
N LYS A 221 -17.07 -8.78 -4.62
CA LYS A 221 -17.28 -8.77 -6.07
C LYS A 221 -16.22 -7.90 -6.74
N TYR A 222 -16.03 -8.05 -8.06
CA TYR A 222 -15.14 -7.16 -8.80
C TYR A 222 -15.45 -5.69 -8.50
N TRP A 223 -14.41 -4.88 -8.50
CA TRP A 223 -14.55 -3.44 -8.31
C TRP A 223 -15.53 -2.83 -9.31
N ALA A 224 -16.26 -1.82 -8.89
CA ALA A 224 -17.02 -0.97 -9.80
C ALA A 224 -16.08 -0.13 -10.67
N ALA A 225 -16.42 0.06 -11.94
CA ALA A 225 -15.66 0.96 -12.82
C ALA A 225 -15.66 2.39 -12.27
N GLY A 226 -14.53 3.08 -12.34
CA GLY A 226 -14.34 4.43 -11.82
C GLY A 226 -14.00 4.51 -10.33
N THR A 227 -13.98 3.39 -9.60
CA THR A 227 -13.59 3.37 -8.18
C THR A 227 -12.14 3.84 -8.03
N LYS A 228 -11.89 4.76 -7.09
CA LYS A 228 -10.56 5.11 -6.60
C LYS A 228 -10.25 4.26 -5.38
N VAL A 229 -9.15 3.55 -5.40
CA VAL A 229 -8.65 2.75 -4.28
C VAL A 229 -7.44 3.42 -3.69
N THR A 230 -7.40 3.54 -2.37
CA THR A 230 -6.26 4.10 -1.63
C THR A 230 -5.72 3.04 -0.68
N VAL A 231 -4.41 2.86 -0.68
CA VAL A 231 -3.69 1.94 0.20
C VAL A 231 -2.74 2.76 1.06
N LYS A 232 -2.91 2.68 2.37
CA LYS A 232 -2.04 3.29 3.35
C LYS A 232 -1.20 2.20 4.00
N LEU A 233 0.09 2.23 3.75
CA LEU A 233 1.08 1.34 4.36
C LEU A 233 1.72 2.08 5.54
N ASN A 234 1.34 1.76 6.76
CA ASN A 234 1.91 2.31 7.98
C ASN A 234 2.78 1.24 8.66
N LEU A 235 3.80 0.75 7.93
CA LEU A 235 4.63 -0.37 8.36
C LEU A 235 5.88 0.05 9.13
N ASP A 236 6.25 1.34 9.14
CA ASP A 236 7.46 1.82 9.81
C ASP A 236 7.37 1.59 11.33
N GLY A 237 8.21 0.70 11.84
CA GLY A 237 8.21 0.30 13.23
C GLY A 237 7.33 -0.91 13.57
N VAL A 238 6.59 -1.47 12.63
CA VAL A 238 5.82 -2.71 12.86
C VAL A 238 6.77 -3.91 12.92
N GLU A 239 6.74 -4.65 14.01
CA GLU A 239 7.47 -5.91 14.13
C GLU A 239 6.69 -7.03 13.44
N GLY A 240 7.08 -7.40 12.22
CA GLY A 240 6.41 -8.47 11.45
C GLY A 240 6.91 -9.87 11.79
N ARG A 241 8.04 -9.95 12.46
CA ARG A 241 8.63 -11.16 13.08
C ARG A 241 9.71 -10.73 14.07
N PRO A 242 10.10 -11.59 15.03
CA PRO A 242 11.05 -11.22 16.08
C PRO A 242 12.31 -10.52 15.57
N GLY A 243 12.52 -9.27 15.98
CA GLY A 243 13.67 -8.44 15.62
C GLY A 243 13.70 -7.89 14.19
N VAL A 244 12.60 -8.04 13.41
CA VAL A 244 12.52 -7.56 12.02
C VAL A 244 11.31 -6.63 11.87
N TYR A 245 11.57 -5.39 11.53
CA TYR A 245 10.60 -4.32 11.52
C TYR A 245 10.31 -3.80 10.10
N GLY A 246 9.08 -3.41 9.86
CA GLY A 246 8.71 -2.70 8.64
C GLY A 246 9.41 -1.34 8.54
N LYS A 247 9.55 -0.84 7.31
CA LYS A 247 10.30 0.39 7.01
C LYS A 247 9.46 1.44 6.27
N GLN A 248 8.23 1.12 5.89
CA GLN A 248 7.44 1.98 5.00
C GLN A 248 6.34 2.71 5.78
N ALA A 249 6.28 4.03 5.59
CA ALA A 249 5.11 4.86 5.86
C ALA A 249 4.75 5.56 4.54
N LYS A 250 3.73 5.04 3.82
CA LYS A 250 3.42 5.49 2.46
C LYS A 250 1.93 5.32 2.15
N THR A 251 1.37 6.30 1.47
CA THR A 251 0.04 6.23 0.88
C THR A 251 0.15 6.19 -0.63
N VAL A 252 -0.54 5.26 -1.27
CA VAL A 252 -0.63 5.12 -2.72
C VAL A 252 -2.07 5.00 -3.14
N SER A 253 -2.39 5.37 -4.38
CA SER A 253 -3.75 5.26 -4.90
C SER A 253 -3.75 4.87 -6.37
N PHE A 254 -4.80 4.18 -6.80
CA PHE A 254 -5.01 3.83 -8.19
C PHE A 254 -6.50 3.91 -8.55
N THR A 255 -6.80 3.88 -9.84
CA THR A 255 -8.16 3.97 -10.34
C THR A 255 -8.57 2.69 -11.05
N ILE A 256 -9.77 2.20 -10.76
CA ILE A 256 -10.39 1.13 -11.52
C ILE A 256 -10.94 1.72 -12.83
N GLY A 257 -10.46 1.22 -13.94
CA GLY A 257 -10.92 1.65 -15.25
C GLY A 257 -12.30 1.09 -15.62
N ARG A 258 -12.54 0.96 -16.89
CA ARG A 258 -13.76 0.34 -17.41
C ARG A 258 -13.88 -1.12 -16.99
N SER A 259 -15.11 -1.65 -16.88
CA SER A 259 -15.33 -3.07 -16.63
C SER A 259 -15.06 -3.87 -17.91
N GLN A 260 -14.11 -4.83 -17.86
CA GLN A 260 -13.95 -5.82 -18.93
C GLN A 260 -13.72 -7.21 -18.34
N VAL A 261 -14.59 -8.13 -18.78
CA VAL A 261 -14.51 -9.56 -18.46
C VAL A 261 -14.52 -10.34 -19.76
N SER A 262 -13.50 -11.16 -19.98
CA SER A 262 -13.38 -11.99 -21.17
C SER A 262 -13.70 -13.43 -20.84
N HIS A 263 -14.62 -14.05 -21.57
CA HIS A 263 -15.07 -15.42 -21.33
C HIS A 263 -14.51 -16.34 -22.40
N VAL A 264 -13.56 -17.18 -22.03
CA VAL A 264 -12.99 -18.24 -22.86
C VAL A 264 -13.80 -19.50 -22.66
N ASP A 265 -14.40 -20.01 -23.72
CA ASP A 265 -15.02 -21.33 -23.78
C ASP A 265 -14.12 -22.25 -24.61
N ALA A 266 -13.38 -23.13 -23.92
CA ALA A 266 -12.42 -24.01 -24.55
C ALA A 266 -13.09 -25.07 -25.46
N SER A 267 -14.35 -25.45 -25.19
CA SER A 267 -15.08 -26.42 -26.01
C SER A 267 -15.58 -25.84 -27.33
N THR A 268 -15.85 -24.54 -27.38
CA THR A 268 -16.28 -23.83 -28.60
C THR A 268 -15.15 -23.11 -29.30
N HIS A 269 -13.94 -23.10 -28.70
CA HIS A 269 -12.75 -22.40 -29.20
C HIS A 269 -12.99 -20.90 -29.44
N ARG A 270 -13.74 -20.25 -28.51
CA ARG A 270 -14.11 -18.84 -28.62
C ARG A 270 -13.86 -18.08 -27.33
N MET A 271 -13.42 -16.84 -27.49
CA MET A 271 -13.35 -15.86 -26.40
C MET A 271 -14.29 -14.71 -26.68
N LYS A 272 -15.29 -14.52 -25.80
CA LYS A 272 -16.22 -13.38 -25.82
C LYS A 272 -15.67 -12.30 -24.90
N VAL A 273 -15.38 -11.12 -25.42
CA VAL A 273 -14.96 -9.96 -24.65
C VAL A 273 -16.21 -9.11 -24.33
N VAL A 274 -16.51 -8.98 -23.04
CA VAL A 274 -17.62 -8.21 -22.53
C VAL A 274 -17.07 -6.97 -21.83
N ARG A 275 -17.49 -5.79 -22.28
CA ARG A 275 -17.11 -4.50 -21.69
C ARG A 275 -18.37 -3.76 -21.29
N ASP A 276 -18.42 -3.31 -20.03
CA ASP A 276 -19.55 -2.57 -19.46
C ASP A 276 -20.90 -3.27 -19.74
N GLY A 277 -20.91 -4.61 -19.55
CA GLY A 277 -22.06 -5.48 -19.78
C GLY A 277 -22.39 -5.81 -21.23
N LYS A 278 -21.67 -5.26 -22.23
CA LYS A 278 -21.91 -5.50 -23.65
C LYS A 278 -20.80 -6.34 -24.28
N GLN A 279 -21.17 -7.36 -25.06
CA GLN A 279 -20.19 -8.09 -25.87
C GLN A 279 -19.68 -7.19 -26.99
N ILE A 280 -18.38 -6.88 -26.95
CA ILE A 280 -17.71 -6.00 -27.93
C ILE A 280 -16.89 -6.79 -28.95
N LYS A 281 -16.51 -8.04 -28.65
CA LYS A 281 -15.75 -8.89 -29.56
C LYS A 281 -16.02 -10.36 -29.29
N ASN A 282 -15.89 -11.19 -30.34
CA ASN A 282 -15.88 -12.64 -30.25
C ASN A 282 -14.67 -13.16 -31.08
N ILE A 283 -13.67 -13.64 -30.38
CA ILE A 283 -12.35 -13.96 -30.96
C ILE A 283 -12.20 -15.47 -31.06
N PRO A 284 -11.83 -16.03 -32.23
CA PRO A 284 -11.41 -17.41 -32.35
C PRO A 284 -10.11 -17.63 -31.56
N ILE A 285 -10.03 -18.72 -30.78
CA ILE A 285 -8.88 -19.04 -29.94
C ILE A 285 -8.45 -20.50 -30.18
N SER A 286 -7.26 -20.82 -29.67
CA SER A 286 -6.79 -22.20 -29.46
C SER A 286 -6.28 -22.27 -28.01
N ALA A 287 -6.94 -23.07 -27.16
CA ALA A 287 -6.55 -23.31 -25.79
C ALA A 287 -5.61 -24.52 -25.65
N GLY A 288 -5.37 -24.99 -24.43
CA GLY A 288 -4.54 -26.14 -24.12
C GLY A 288 -5.06 -27.42 -24.74
N ALA A 289 -4.15 -28.23 -25.33
CA ALA A 289 -4.44 -29.55 -25.87
C ALA A 289 -4.98 -30.51 -24.80
N ALA A 290 -5.50 -31.66 -25.20
CA ALA A 290 -6.08 -32.63 -24.26
C ALA A 290 -5.10 -33.13 -23.19
N ALA A 291 -3.79 -33.20 -23.51
CA ALA A 291 -2.75 -33.57 -22.54
C ALA A 291 -2.24 -32.42 -21.67
N THR A 292 -2.50 -31.18 -22.06
CA THR A 292 -1.96 -29.95 -21.44
C THR A 292 -3.05 -28.88 -21.38
N THR A 293 -4.14 -29.20 -20.71
CA THR A 293 -5.34 -28.36 -20.66
C THR A 293 -5.10 -27.01 -20.00
N THR A 294 -5.88 -25.99 -20.39
CA THR A 294 -5.85 -24.67 -19.74
C THR A 294 -6.63 -24.73 -18.45
N TYR A 295 -6.13 -24.18 -17.34
CA TYR A 295 -6.90 -24.05 -16.10
C TYR A 295 -8.26 -23.42 -16.35
N ASN A 296 -9.31 -23.97 -15.71
CA ASN A 296 -10.59 -23.28 -15.58
C ASN A 296 -10.51 -22.23 -14.45
N GLY A 297 -11.46 -21.30 -14.44
CA GLY A 297 -11.61 -20.32 -13.36
C GLY A 297 -11.43 -18.88 -13.80
N GLN A 298 -11.38 -18.00 -12.83
CA GLN A 298 -11.25 -16.56 -12.97
C GLN A 298 -9.78 -16.17 -12.83
N MET A 299 -9.20 -15.63 -13.88
CA MET A 299 -7.80 -15.24 -13.91
C MET A 299 -7.68 -13.75 -14.20
N VAL A 300 -6.72 -13.08 -13.56
CA VAL A 300 -6.48 -11.66 -13.71
C VAL A 300 -5.23 -11.45 -14.57
N ILE A 301 -5.32 -10.55 -15.53
CA ILE A 301 -4.14 -10.14 -16.32
C ILE A 301 -3.20 -9.38 -15.38
N SER A 302 -2.08 -10.00 -15.02
CA SER A 302 -1.10 -9.44 -14.09
C SER A 302 0.07 -8.72 -14.78
N GLU A 303 0.32 -9.02 -16.06
CA GLU A 303 1.44 -8.48 -16.83
C GLU A 303 1.09 -8.42 -18.30
N LYS A 304 1.61 -7.42 -19.02
CA LYS A 304 1.45 -7.26 -20.47
C LYS A 304 2.81 -7.05 -21.12
N LEU A 305 3.18 -7.95 -22.00
CA LEU A 305 4.46 -7.94 -22.72
C LEU A 305 4.20 -7.89 -24.22
N LYS A 306 4.64 -6.83 -24.89
CA LYS A 306 4.45 -6.68 -26.34
C LYS A 306 5.12 -7.81 -27.10
N VAL A 307 6.32 -8.20 -26.71
CA VAL A 307 7.06 -9.37 -27.21
C VAL A 307 7.80 -9.97 -26.01
N THR A 308 7.77 -11.30 -25.87
CA THR A 308 8.49 -12.01 -24.82
C THR A 308 8.98 -13.38 -25.31
N ARG A 309 9.90 -13.99 -24.55
CA ARG A 309 10.28 -15.39 -24.73
C ARG A 309 9.39 -16.26 -23.85
N MET A 310 8.91 -17.37 -24.39
CA MET A 310 8.26 -18.44 -23.65
C MET A 310 9.09 -19.71 -23.77
N ASN A 311 9.59 -20.20 -22.64
CA ASN A 311 10.42 -21.38 -22.52
C ASN A 311 9.76 -22.40 -21.59
N GLY A 312 9.52 -23.61 -22.08
CA GLY A 312 8.90 -24.70 -21.34
C GLY A 312 9.68 -25.12 -20.09
N ASP A 313 11.00 -24.95 -20.07
CA ASP A 313 11.84 -25.25 -18.91
C ASP A 313 11.44 -24.42 -17.67
N THR A 314 10.99 -23.19 -17.87
CA THR A 314 10.64 -22.27 -16.76
C THR A 314 9.28 -22.56 -16.11
N VAL A 315 8.49 -23.44 -16.72
CA VAL A 315 7.11 -23.75 -16.33
C VAL A 315 6.83 -25.26 -16.26
N GLY A 316 7.88 -26.07 -16.20
CA GLY A 316 7.78 -27.51 -15.95
C GLY A 316 7.51 -28.39 -17.18
N PHE A 317 7.66 -27.85 -18.39
CA PHE A 317 7.52 -28.61 -19.65
C PHE A 317 8.86 -29.06 -20.24
N GLY A 318 9.96 -29.05 -19.46
CA GLY A 318 11.21 -29.73 -19.77
C GLY A 318 11.80 -29.47 -21.17
N GLY A 319 11.72 -28.22 -21.66
CA GLY A 319 12.28 -27.87 -22.97
C GLY A 319 11.44 -28.26 -24.17
N GLU A 320 10.19 -28.68 -24.00
CA GLU A 320 9.29 -29.03 -25.12
C GLU A 320 9.08 -27.85 -26.09
N TYR A 321 9.24 -26.61 -25.63
CA TYR A 321 9.21 -25.43 -26.48
C TYR A 321 10.14 -24.32 -25.98
N ASP A 322 10.69 -23.55 -26.91
CA ASP A 322 11.47 -22.32 -26.67
C ASP A 322 11.18 -21.31 -27.79
N ILE A 323 10.21 -20.45 -27.56
CA ILE A 323 9.76 -19.45 -28.54
C ILE A 323 10.23 -18.08 -28.10
N LYS A 324 11.19 -17.49 -28.82
CA LYS A 324 11.93 -16.28 -28.38
C LYS A 324 11.18 -14.97 -28.53
N ASP A 325 10.15 -14.92 -29.37
CA ASP A 325 9.49 -13.68 -29.82
C ASP A 325 7.97 -13.81 -29.88
N VAL A 326 7.40 -14.36 -28.81
CA VAL A 326 5.95 -14.47 -28.62
C VAL A 326 5.32 -13.09 -28.53
N PRO A 327 4.41 -12.71 -29.46
CA PRO A 327 3.81 -11.39 -29.49
C PRO A 327 2.63 -11.28 -28.52
N HIS A 328 2.37 -10.05 -28.04
CA HIS A 328 1.17 -9.64 -27.31
C HIS A 328 0.78 -10.58 -26.15
N ALA A 329 1.77 -10.92 -25.32
CA ALA A 329 1.58 -11.84 -24.21
C ALA A 329 1.02 -11.13 -22.97
N MET A 330 0.00 -11.71 -22.36
CA MET A 330 -0.63 -11.26 -21.12
C MET A 330 -0.65 -12.42 -20.14
N ARG A 331 0.04 -12.25 -19.00
CA ARG A 331 0.17 -13.28 -17.97
C ARG A 331 -1.12 -13.41 -17.15
N LEU A 332 -1.54 -14.64 -16.92
CA LEU A 332 -2.72 -15.00 -16.14
C LEU A 332 -2.39 -15.76 -14.86
N SER A 333 -1.20 -16.40 -14.79
CA SER A 333 -0.78 -17.16 -13.62
C SER A 333 0.74 -17.09 -13.41
N THR A 334 1.19 -17.33 -12.18
CA THR A 334 2.62 -17.49 -11.89
C THR A 334 3.19 -18.79 -12.45
N SER A 335 2.37 -19.82 -12.60
CA SER A 335 2.75 -21.09 -13.22
C SER A 335 2.86 -21.06 -14.74
N GLY A 336 2.71 -19.89 -15.39
CA GLY A 336 3.00 -19.72 -16.81
C GLY A 336 1.81 -19.82 -17.77
N THR A 337 0.58 -19.68 -17.30
CA THR A 337 -0.57 -19.52 -18.19
C THR A 337 -0.64 -18.10 -18.74
N PHE A 338 -0.75 -17.95 -20.06
CA PHE A 338 -0.88 -16.66 -20.74
C PHE A 338 -2.05 -16.67 -21.73
N ILE A 339 -2.53 -15.48 -22.08
CA ILE A 339 -3.11 -15.22 -23.40
C ILE A 339 -2.03 -14.57 -24.24
N HIS A 340 -1.79 -15.08 -25.45
CA HIS A 340 -0.72 -14.54 -26.30
C HIS A 340 -1.02 -14.67 -27.78
N GLY A 341 -0.32 -13.90 -28.60
CA GLY A 341 -0.31 -14.06 -30.03
C GLY A 341 0.43 -15.33 -30.44
N ASN A 342 -0.14 -16.07 -31.37
CA ASN A 342 0.42 -17.28 -31.91
C ASN A 342 0.53 -17.11 -33.43
N TYR A 343 1.76 -16.86 -33.91
CA TYR A 343 2.07 -16.71 -35.34
C TYR A 343 2.50 -18.01 -36.03
N TRP A 344 2.81 -19.04 -35.23
CA TRP A 344 3.26 -20.35 -35.74
C TRP A 344 2.11 -21.33 -35.92
N GLY A 345 0.94 -21.08 -35.33
CA GLY A 345 -0.25 -21.88 -35.52
C GLY A 345 -0.89 -21.67 -36.92
N ALA A 346 -1.30 -22.71 -37.56
CA ALA A 346 -2.02 -22.59 -38.83
C ALA A 346 -3.37 -21.85 -38.61
N PRO A 347 -3.80 -20.96 -39.51
CA PRO A 347 -4.99 -20.14 -39.32
C PRO A 347 -6.27 -20.91 -39.00
N TYR A 348 -6.42 -22.13 -39.53
CA TYR A 348 -7.61 -22.97 -39.29
C TYR A 348 -7.69 -23.53 -37.87
N VAL A 349 -6.59 -23.52 -37.08
CA VAL A 349 -6.57 -24.00 -35.69
C VAL A 349 -7.43 -23.10 -34.81
N PHE A 350 -7.39 -21.78 -35.05
CA PHE A 350 -8.13 -20.83 -34.26
C PHE A 350 -9.63 -20.94 -34.51
N GLY A 351 -10.37 -21.27 -33.47
CA GLY A 351 -11.83 -21.46 -33.50
C GLY A 351 -12.25 -22.91 -33.80
N SER A 352 -11.29 -23.87 -33.88
CA SER A 352 -11.59 -25.25 -34.18
C SER A 352 -10.85 -26.30 -33.33
N THR A 353 -9.63 -26.00 -32.87
CA THR A 353 -8.79 -26.99 -32.18
C THR A 353 -7.94 -26.39 -31.09
N ASN A 354 -7.82 -27.09 -29.98
CA ASN A 354 -6.94 -26.73 -28.87
C ASN A 354 -5.60 -27.43 -29.01
N THR A 355 -4.49 -26.70 -29.08
CA THR A 355 -3.17 -27.22 -29.43
C THR A 355 -2.03 -26.71 -28.53
N SER A 356 -2.29 -25.85 -27.53
CA SER A 356 -1.25 -25.25 -26.71
C SER A 356 -0.88 -26.12 -25.49
N HIS A 357 0.18 -25.71 -24.78
CA HIS A 357 0.61 -26.29 -23.51
C HIS A 357 -0.08 -25.60 -22.29
N GLY A 358 -1.32 -25.17 -22.47
CA GLY A 358 -2.12 -24.54 -21.37
C GLY A 358 -2.40 -23.04 -21.55
N CYS A 359 -1.74 -22.36 -22.46
CA CYS A 359 -2.02 -20.97 -22.81
C CYS A 359 -3.26 -20.84 -23.70
N VAL A 360 -3.81 -19.64 -23.83
CA VAL A 360 -4.84 -19.27 -24.78
C VAL A 360 -4.19 -18.54 -25.96
N GLY A 361 -4.04 -19.20 -27.08
CA GLY A 361 -3.46 -18.65 -28.30
C GLY A 361 -4.48 -17.86 -29.12
N LEU A 362 -4.10 -16.68 -29.57
CA LEU A 362 -4.84 -15.83 -30.51
C LEU A 362 -4.03 -15.68 -31.80
N GLN A 363 -4.69 -15.64 -32.96
CA GLN A 363 -3.99 -15.44 -34.23
C GLN A 363 -3.21 -14.12 -34.20
N ASP A 364 -1.93 -14.20 -34.63
CA ASP A 364 -1.03 -13.04 -34.66
C ASP A 364 0.03 -13.16 -35.75
N VAL A 365 0.92 -12.17 -35.83
CA VAL A 365 2.12 -12.12 -36.65
C VAL A 365 3.38 -12.02 -35.79
N ARG A 366 4.47 -12.59 -36.23
CA ARG A 366 5.75 -12.57 -35.55
C ARG A 366 6.20 -11.12 -35.24
N GLY A 367 6.70 -10.88 -34.00
CA GLY A 367 7.28 -9.60 -33.63
C GLY A 367 6.28 -8.47 -33.34
N ALA A 368 4.98 -8.77 -33.24
CA ALA A 368 3.94 -7.83 -32.81
C ALA A 368 3.87 -6.50 -33.61
N TRP A 369 4.21 -6.52 -34.89
CA TRP A 369 4.21 -5.31 -35.70
C TRP A 369 2.82 -4.93 -36.26
N SER A 370 1.90 -5.89 -36.38
CA SER A 370 0.56 -5.65 -36.91
C SER A 370 -0.40 -5.27 -35.77
N LYS A 371 -1.16 -4.20 -35.95
CA LYS A 371 -2.25 -3.78 -35.04
C LYS A 371 -3.62 -4.37 -35.42
N LYS A 372 -3.69 -5.17 -36.53
CA LYS A 372 -4.95 -5.66 -37.09
C LYS A 372 -5.28 -7.10 -36.68
N THR A 373 -4.34 -7.79 -36.03
CA THR A 373 -4.54 -9.18 -35.61
C THR A 373 -5.46 -9.28 -34.38
N PRO A 374 -6.14 -10.41 -34.17
CA PRO A 374 -6.95 -10.64 -32.98
C PRO A 374 -6.17 -10.46 -31.66
N ALA A 375 -4.91 -10.93 -31.62
CA ALA A 375 -4.07 -10.79 -30.45
C ALA A 375 -3.71 -9.31 -30.16
N ALA A 376 -3.26 -8.58 -31.18
CA ALA A 376 -2.96 -7.15 -31.06
C ALA A 376 -4.19 -6.37 -30.59
N TRP A 377 -5.37 -6.63 -31.17
CA TRP A 377 -6.59 -5.98 -30.75
C TRP A 377 -6.89 -6.25 -29.27
N PHE A 378 -6.81 -7.51 -28.83
CA PHE A 378 -7.09 -7.87 -27.44
C PHE A 378 -6.07 -7.27 -26.50
N PHE A 379 -4.78 -7.30 -26.85
CA PHE A 379 -3.70 -6.67 -26.07
C PHE A 379 -3.92 -5.17 -25.90
N ASP A 380 -4.16 -4.43 -26.98
CA ASP A 380 -4.33 -2.98 -26.95
C ASP A 380 -5.62 -2.55 -26.21
N ASN A 381 -6.62 -3.42 -26.18
CA ASN A 381 -7.91 -3.18 -25.54
C ASN A 381 -8.04 -3.75 -24.12
N SER A 382 -6.99 -4.38 -23.58
CA SER A 382 -6.98 -4.92 -22.22
C SER A 382 -6.12 -4.07 -21.28
N LEU A 383 -6.54 -3.97 -20.02
CA LEU A 383 -5.77 -3.42 -18.91
C LEU A 383 -5.16 -4.54 -18.08
N ILE A 384 -4.05 -4.26 -17.40
CA ILE A 384 -3.65 -5.05 -16.23
C ILE A 384 -4.81 -4.99 -15.24
N GLY A 385 -5.19 -6.12 -14.65
CA GLY A 385 -6.36 -6.20 -13.78
C GLY A 385 -7.68 -6.57 -14.49
N ASP A 386 -7.72 -6.67 -15.85
CA ASP A 386 -8.89 -7.23 -16.52
C ASP A 386 -9.03 -8.72 -16.23
N VAL A 387 -10.26 -9.20 -16.21
CA VAL A 387 -10.58 -10.59 -15.88
C VAL A 387 -10.73 -11.46 -17.12
N VAL A 388 -10.18 -12.64 -17.05
CA VAL A 388 -10.36 -13.71 -18.03
C VAL A 388 -10.95 -14.93 -17.32
N ILE A 389 -12.14 -15.35 -17.72
CA ILE A 389 -12.83 -16.52 -17.17
C ILE A 389 -12.72 -17.65 -18.18
N VAL A 390 -12.03 -18.73 -17.83
CA VAL A 390 -11.91 -19.92 -18.65
C VAL A 390 -12.88 -21.00 -18.16
N LYS A 391 -13.57 -21.63 -19.10
CA LYS A 391 -14.53 -22.69 -18.82
C LYS A 391 -14.40 -23.82 -19.85
N LYS A 392 -14.80 -25.03 -19.43
CA LYS A 392 -14.91 -26.23 -20.26
C LYS A 392 -13.60 -26.67 -20.92
N SER A 393 -12.50 -26.46 -20.20
CA SER A 393 -11.18 -26.94 -20.65
C SER A 393 -10.85 -28.35 -20.20
N HIS A 394 -11.72 -28.97 -19.38
CA HIS A 394 -11.49 -30.27 -18.72
C HIS A 394 -10.34 -30.28 -17.70
N ASP A 395 -9.79 -29.11 -17.34
CA ASP A 395 -8.81 -28.96 -16.27
C ASP A 395 -9.50 -28.61 -14.93
N LYS A 396 -8.72 -28.65 -13.84
CA LYS A 396 -9.12 -28.11 -12.54
C LYS A 396 -9.26 -26.59 -12.59
N THR A 397 -9.95 -26.05 -11.60
CA THR A 397 -9.94 -24.59 -11.34
C THR A 397 -8.55 -24.17 -10.85
N ILE A 398 -8.06 -23.06 -11.36
CA ILE A 398 -6.77 -22.49 -10.94
C ILE A 398 -6.80 -22.17 -9.43
N GLN A 399 -5.69 -22.44 -8.75
CA GLN A 399 -5.56 -22.10 -7.33
C GLN A 399 -5.57 -20.58 -7.13
N PRO A 400 -6.18 -20.08 -6.03
CA PRO A 400 -6.28 -18.65 -5.74
C PRO A 400 -4.93 -17.93 -5.63
N ASP A 401 -3.91 -18.61 -5.12
CA ASP A 401 -2.54 -18.10 -4.94
C ASP A 401 -1.69 -18.12 -6.22
N ASN A 402 -2.13 -18.86 -7.26
CA ASN A 402 -1.41 -18.95 -8.52
C ASN A 402 -1.64 -17.73 -9.40
N GLY A 403 -0.94 -16.64 -9.13
CA GLY A 403 -1.16 -15.32 -9.70
C GLY A 403 -2.12 -14.47 -8.87
N LEU A 404 -2.79 -13.49 -9.47
CA LEU A 404 -3.75 -12.60 -8.81
C LEU A 404 -5.17 -13.19 -8.82
N ASN A 405 -5.29 -14.50 -8.57
CA ASN A 405 -6.48 -15.29 -8.89
C ASN A 405 -7.35 -15.61 -7.65
N GLY A 406 -7.24 -14.82 -6.60
CA GLY A 406 -8.02 -14.92 -5.37
C GLY A 406 -9.53 -14.93 -5.55
N TRP A 407 -10.04 -14.53 -6.73
CA TRP A 407 -11.45 -14.59 -7.11
C TRP A 407 -12.03 -16.00 -7.22
N ASN A 408 -11.17 -17.03 -7.24
CA ASN A 408 -11.57 -18.43 -7.20
C ASN A 408 -11.82 -18.96 -5.77
N MET A 409 -11.56 -18.16 -4.76
CA MET A 409 -11.87 -18.45 -3.36
C MET A 409 -13.22 -17.82 -2.99
N ALA A 410 -14.08 -18.58 -2.30
CA ALA A 410 -15.34 -18.07 -1.80
C ALA A 410 -15.11 -16.94 -0.78
N TRP A 411 -16.01 -15.94 -0.73
CA TRP A 411 -15.86 -14.80 0.17
C TRP A 411 -15.76 -15.20 1.64
N ALA A 412 -16.58 -16.17 2.07
CA ALA A 412 -16.55 -16.69 3.44
C ALA A 412 -15.23 -17.42 3.81
N GLU A 413 -14.44 -17.84 2.83
CA GLU A 413 -13.09 -18.41 3.05
C GLU A 413 -12.04 -17.33 3.00
N TRP A 414 -12.25 -16.31 2.16
CA TRP A 414 -11.36 -15.14 2.04
C TRP A 414 -11.25 -14.35 3.33
N THR A 415 -12.34 -14.21 4.06
CA THR A 415 -12.44 -13.39 5.29
C THR A 415 -12.15 -14.17 6.58
N LYS A 416 -11.64 -15.39 6.49
CA LYS A 416 -11.16 -16.18 7.65
C LYS A 416 -9.71 -15.86 7.97
#